data_9e0e0412573f9731e768757259d69df5
#
_entry.id   9e0e0412573f9731e768757259d69df5
#
_cell.length_a   1.000
_cell.length_b   1.000
_cell.length_c   1.000
_cell.angle_alpha   90.00
_cell.angle_beta   90.00
_cell.angle_gamma   90.00
#
_symmetry.space_group_name_H-M   'P 1'
#
loop_
_entity.id
_entity.type
_entity.pdbx_description
1 polymer ?
#
loop_
_entity_poly.entity_id
_entity_poly.type
_entity_poly.pdbx_seq_one_letter_code
_entity_poly.pdbx_strand_id
1 'polypeptide(L)'
;ADQFEPTPGNLLNSAVGSVTGGASACLGDEGDIAVDENDMVYYLDTTLEDNWWHKFSDGGTVYESPSTCQRMNTMAADDRPWVAAQGDGIIHYLGNSGASPPECTGDVGRYWYYHSEDGGLTFSQCYAVPGGWSTIASQRHGSYVYIAQEDADTNSGEVVVRISDDYGRGTGLT
;
A
#
# COMPACT_ATOMS: atom_id res chain seq x y z
N ALA A 1 28.98 5.56 1.66
CA ALA A 1 28.06 4.43 1.59
C ALA A 1 27.42 4.36 2.97
N ASP A 2 26.22 4.92 3.08
CA ASP A 2 25.44 4.84 4.30
C ASP A 2 25.10 3.36 4.50
N GLN A 3 25.71 2.77 5.49
CA GLN A 3 25.32 1.46 5.93
C GLN A 3 23.98 1.64 6.66
N PHE A 4 22.98 0.91 6.27
CA PHE A 4 21.84 0.64 7.11
C PHE A 4 22.37 -0.07 8.36
N GLU A 5 22.79 0.71 9.35
CA GLU A 5 23.07 0.16 10.66
C GLU A 5 21.73 -0.25 11.24
N PRO A 6 21.52 -1.54 11.56
CA PRO A 6 20.37 -1.91 12.33
C PRO A 6 20.51 -1.20 13.68
N THR A 7 19.82 -0.09 13.86
CA THR A 7 19.68 0.52 15.18
C THR A 7 19.24 -0.56 16.14
N PRO A 8 19.81 -0.64 17.36
CA PRO A 8 19.40 -1.61 18.35
C PRO A 8 17.89 -1.46 18.63
N GLY A 9 17.15 -2.50 18.31
CA GLY A 9 15.70 -2.40 18.21
C GLY A 9 15.32 -1.96 16.80
N ASN A 10 15.36 -2.89 15.84
CA ASN A 10 14.75 -2.71 14.52
C ASN A 10 13.37 -2.09 14.75
N LEU A 11 13.20 -0.83 14.34
CA LEU A 11 12.03 -0.02 14.66
C LEU A 11 10.73 -0.76 14.30
N LEU A 12 10.70 -1.39 13.14
CA LEU A 12 9.55 -2.18 12.71
C LEU A 12 9.34 -3.39 13.63
N ASN A 13 10.37 -4.18 13.89
CA ASN A 13 10.24 -5.35 14.74
C ASN A 13 10.00 -5.01 16.21
N SER A 14 10.62 -3.96 16.75
CA SER A 14 10.39 -3.58 18.14
C SER A 14 9.07 -2.85 18.34
N ALA A 15 8.67 -1.98 17.43
CA ALA A 15 7.39 -1.30 17.51
C ALA A 15 6.23 -2.29 17.26
N VAL A 16 6.28 -3.05 16.20
CA VAL A 16 5.26 -4.06 15.91
C VAL A 16 5.27 -5.18 16.95
N GLY A 17 6.40 -5.69 17.34
CA GLY A 17 6.50 -6.72 18.38
C GLY A 17 6.07 -6.24 19.77
N SER A 18 6.30 -4.97 20.10
CA SER A 18 5.85 -4.38 21.36
C SER A 18 4.36 -4.06 21.37
N VAL A 19 3.83 -3.62 20.24
CA VAL A 19 2.41 -3.26 20.06
C VAL A 19 1.52 -4.50 20.03
N THR A 20 1.97 -5.55 19.38
CA THR A 20 1.17 -6.76 19.23
C THR A 20 1.14 -7.63 20.49
N GLY A 21 1.95 -7.31 21.50
CA GLY A 21 1.97 -8.09 22.73
C GLY A 21 2.23 -9.58 22.52
N GLY A 22 2.92 -9.93 21.44
CA GLY A 22 3.12 -11.30 21.03
C GLY A 22 1.95 -11.91 20.23
N ALA A 23 0.96 -11.13 19.88
CA ALA A 23 -0.08 -11.58 18.97
C ALA A 23 0.52 -11.69 17.55
N SER A 24 0.69 -12.87 17.06
CA SER A 24 1.15 -13.16 15.69
C SER A 24 0.16 -12.69 14.60
N ALA A 25 -1.00 -12.21 15.00
CA ALA A 25 -2.08 -11.83 14.10
C ALA A 25 -1.79 -10.60 13.23
N CYS A 26 -0.71 -9.87 13.48
CA CYS A 26 -0.37 -8.66 12.77
C CYS A 26 1.02 -8.73 12.11
N LEU A 27 1.57 -9.91 12.01
CA LEU A 27 2.85 -10.14 11.35
C LEU A 27 2.58 -10.95 10.09
N GLY A 28 2.89 -10.37 8.95
CA GLY A 28 2.77 -11.02 7.66
C GLY A 28 4.10 -11.56 7.16
N ASP A 29 4.02 -12.15 6.00
CA ASP A 29 5.17 -12.71 5.29
C ASP A 29 5.70 -11.74 4.21
N GLU A 30 4.86 -10.80 3.78
CA GLU A 30 5.17 -9.83 2.74
C GLU A 30 4.68 -8.45 3.14
N GLY A 31 5.32 -7.42 2.63
CA GLY A 31 4.93 -6.06 2.91
C GLY A 31 5.63 -5.04 2.04
N ASP A 32 5.20 -3.80 2.15
CA ASP A 32 5.80 -2.67 1.47
C ASP A 32 5.80 -1.44 2.38
N ILE A 33 6.67 -0.48 2.05
CA ILE A 33 6.88 0.72 2.85
C ILE A 33 6.83 1.97 1.98
N ALA A 34 6.16 3.00 2.45
CA ALA A 34 6.13 4.32 1.82
C ALA A 34 6.41 5.43 2.83
N VAL A 35 6.92 6.55 2.33
CA VAL A 35 7.19 7.75 3.12
C VAL A 35 6.56 8.95 2.43
N ASP A 36 5.75 9.72 3.14
CA ASP A 36 5.13 10.93 2.63
C ASP A 36 6.04 12.18 2.77
N GLU A 37 5.53 13.34 2.35
CA GLU A 37 6.30 14.60 2.40
C GLU A 37 6.55 15.12 3.82
N ASN A 38 5.82 14.66 4.82
CA ASN A 38 5.94 15.02 6.21
C ASN A 38 6.81 14.03 7.01
N ASP A 39 7.56 13.19 6.32
CA ASP A 39 8.38 12.12 6.89
C ASP A 39 7.58 11.10 7.74
N MET A 40 6.27 11.00 7.46
CA MET A 40 5.47 9.90 7.97
C MET A 40 5.82 8.63 7.22
N VAL A 41 6.09 7.57 7.94
CA VAL A 41 6.39 6.26 7.39
C VAL A 41 5.17 5.37 7.53
N TYR A 42 4.79 4.76 6.44
CA TYR A 42 3.68 3.83 6.35
C TYR A 42 4.21 2.45 5.97
N TYR A 43 3.83 1.46 6.72
CA TYR A 43 4.17 0.08 6.45
C TYR A 43 2.91 -0.76 6.31
N LEU A 44 2.82 -1.42 5.20
CA LEU A 44 1.78 -2.39 4.90
C LEU A 44 2.35 -3.79 5.08
N ASP A 45 1.61 -4.62 5.78
CA ASP A 45 1.98 -6.00 6.03
C ASP A 45 0.81 -6.92 5.68
N THR A 46 1.06 -8.04 5.03
CA THR A 46 0.02 -9.01 4.68
C THR A 46 0.31 -10.39 5.22
N THR A 47 -0.74 -11.04 5.70
CA THR A 47 -0.73 -12.46 6.09
C THR A 47 -1.23 -13.39 4.98
N LEU A 48 -1.41 -12.89 3.76
CA LEU A 48 -2.13 -13.51 2.64
C LEU A 48 -3.65 -13.65 2.87
N GLU A 49 -4.12 -13.49 4.09
CA GLU A 49 -5.55 -13.48 4.42
C GLU A 49 -6.04 -12.06 4.68
N ASP A 50 -5.24 -11.28 5.41
CA ASP A 50 -5.57 -9.93 5.86
C ASP A 50 -4.39 -8.99 5.66
N ASN A 51 -4.69 -7.74 5.37
CA ASN A 51 -3.73 -6.65 5.29
C ASN A 51 -3.75 -5.84 6.58
N TRP A 52 -2.55 -5.51 7.08
CA TRP A 52 -2.35 -4.77 8.31
C TRP A 52 -1.58 -3.49 8.03
N TRP A 53 -1.99 -2.42 8.68
CA TRP A 53 -1.47 -1.09 8.46
C TRP A 53 -0.76 -0.56 9.70
N HIS A 54 0.41 -0.01 9.48
CA HIS A 54 1.25 0.60 10.50
C HIS A 54 1.67 1.99 10.05
N LYS A 55 1.62 2.93 10.98
CA LYS A 55 1.99 4.32 10.74
C LYS A 55 2.98 4.78 11.77
N PHE A 56 4.02 5.48 11.32
CA PHE A 56 5.06 6.04 12.18
C PHE A 56 5.30 7.49 11.80
N SER A 57 5.50 8.35 12.82
CA SER A 57 5.98 9.73 12.63
C SER A 57 7.47 9.85 12.92
N ASP A 58 7.97 11.08 12.77
CA ASP A 58 9.36 11.46 13.08
C ASP A 58 10.36 10.54 12.34
N GLY A 59 10.17 10.38 11.03
CA GLY A 59 11.03 9.53 10.22
C GLY A 59 11.03 8.05 10.61
N GLY A 60 9.93 7.57 11.18
CA GLY A 60 9.77 6.18 11.61
C GLY A 60 10.14 5.90 13.06
N THR A 61 10.40 6.93 13.87
CA THR A 61 10.83 6.74 15.25
C THR A 61 9.69 6.62 16.26
N VAL A 62 8.51 7.14 15.92
CA VAL A 62 7.33 7.13 16.78
C VAL A 62 6.19 6.35 16.13
N TYR A 63 5.71 5.31 16.77
CA TYR A 63 4.57 4.53 16.29
C TYR A 63 3.25 5.26 16.58
N GLU A 64 2.51 5.60 15.55
CA GLU A 64 1.29 6.42 15.60
C GLU A 64 -0.01 5.63 15.47
N SER A 65 0.06 4.41 15.02
CA SER A 65 -1.14 3.57 14.91
C SER A 65 -1.72 3.26 16.28
N PRO A 66 -3.00 2.88 16.36
CA PRO A 66 -3.58 2.41 17.61
C PRO A 66 -2.67 1.38 18.27
N SER A 67 -2.74 1.23 19.58
CA SER A 67 -1.91 0.31 20.36
C SER A 67 -1.93 -1.15 19.88
N THR A 68 -2.74 -1.45 18.90
CA THR A 68 -2.78 -2.70 18.14
C THR A 68 -2.69 -2.36 16.66
N CYS A 69 -2.07 -3.21 15.86
CA CYS A 69 -2.08 -3.06 14.42
C CYS A 69 -3.52 -2.90 13.90
N GLN A 70 -3.67 -2.10 12.86
CA GLN A 70 -4.97 -1.87 12.26
C GLN A 70 -5.14 -2.78 11.05
N ARG A 71 -6.18 -3.59 11.05
CA ARG A 71 -6.61 -4.30 9.86
C ARG A 71 -7.15 -3.31 8.84
N MET A 72 -6.68 -3.40 7.61
CA MET A 72 -7.19 -2.58 6.53
C MET A 72 -8.58 -3.03 6.10
N ASN A 73 -9.41 -2.08 5.69
CA ASN A 73 -10.71 -2.36 5.07
C ASN A 73 -10.57 -2.56 3.55
N THR A 74 -9.54 -3.25 3.15
CA THR A 74 -9.27 -3.62 1.76
C THR A 74 -9.64 -5.08 1.53
N MET A 75 -9.41 -5.56 0.32
CA MET A 75 -9.64 -6.97 0.01
C MET A 75 -8.84 -7.90 0.92
N ALA A 76 -9.37 -9.08 1.12
CA ALA A 76 -8.68 -10.19 1.73
C ALA A 76 -7.99 -11.06 0.66
N ALA A 77 -7.13 -11.97 1.10
CA ALA A 77 -6.40 -12.90 0.24
C ALA A 77 -5.51 -12.19 -0.78
N ASP A 78 -4.75 -11.23 -0.30
CA ASP A 78 -3.81 -10.43 -1.07
C ASP A 78 -2.41 -11.06 -1.07
N ASP A 79 -1.80 -11.01 -2.24
CA ASP A 79 -0.42 -11.41 -2.49
C ASP A 79 0.30 -10.24 -3.15
N ARG A 80 1.47 -9.88 -2.67
CA ARG A 80 2.29 -8.78 -3.18
C ARG A 80 1.62 -7.41 -3.12
N PRO A 81 1.41 -6.90 -1.91
CA PRO A 81 0.91 -5.56 -1.68
C PRO A 81 1.95 -4.51 -2.02
N TRP A 82 1.50 -3.42 -2.62
CA TRP A 82 2.31 -2.25 -2.93
C TRP A 82 1.68 -1.02 -2.33
N VAL A 83 2.49 -0.12 -1.81
CA VAL A 83 2.02 1.14 -1.24
C VAL A 83 2.81 2.33 -1.76
N ALA A 84 2.13 3.45 -1.97
CA ALA A 84 2.76 4.73 -2.25
C ALA A 84 2.08 5.81 -1.41
N ALA A 85 2.81 6.84 -1.01
CA ALA A 85 2.32 7.90 -0.15
C ALA A 85 2.63 9.28 -0.75
N GLN A 86 1.68 10.19 -0.58
CA GLN A 86 1.79 11.61 -0.90
C GLN A 86 1.59 12.45 0.37
N GLY A 87 1.71 13.77 0.28
CA GLY A 87 1.45 14.65 1.40
C GLY A 87 0.04 14.54 1.96
N ASP A 88 -0.13 15.02 3.18
CA ASP A 88 -1.41 15.13 3.87
C ASP A 88 -2.15 13.79 4.13
N GLY A 89 -1.42 12.70 4.20
CA GLY A 89 -2.00 11.39 4.50
C GLY A 89 -2.72 10.74 3.33
N ILE A 90 -2.40 11.12 2.11
CA ILE A 90 -2.90 10.46 0.91
C ILE A 90 -2.08 9.20 0.66
N ILE A 91 -2.75 8.06 0.68
CA ILE A 91 -2.13 6.75 0.54
C ILE A 91 -2.77 6.00 -0.62
N HIS A 92 -1.94 5.37 -1.39
CA HIS A 92 -2.32 4.52 -2.51
C HIS A 92 -1.90 3.09 -2.21
N TYR A 93 -2.82 2.18 -2.32
CA TYR A 93 -2.58 0.75 -2.14
C TYR A 93 -2.94 0.00 -3.42
N LEU A 94 -2.08 -0.89 -3.81
CA LEU A 94 -2.27 -1.78 -4.96
C LEU A 94 -2.01 -3.22 -4.51
N GLY A 95 -3.02 -4.04 -4.52
CA GLY A 95 -2.92 -5.44 -4.11
C GLY A 95 -3.35 -6.41 -5.19
N ASN A 96 -2.78 -7.61 -5.13
CA ASN A 96 -3.06 -8.71 -6.05
C ASN A 96 -4.00 -9.71 -5.38
N SER A 97 -5.20 -9.86 -5.88
CA SER A 97 -6.14 -10.88 -5.39
C SER A 97 -6.74 -11.69 -6.53
N GLY A 98 -6.83 -12.98 -6.33
CA GLY A 98 -7.52 -13.88 -7.24
C GLY A 98 -9.05 -13.77 -7.22
N ALA A 99 -9.60 -13.01 -6.27
CA ALA A 99 -11.03 -12.76 -6.13
C ALA A 99 -11.36 -11.31 -6.44
N SER A 100 -12.47 -11.06 -7.10
CA SER A 100 -12.98 -9.70 -7.31
C SER A 100 -13.68 -9.24 -6.03
N PRO A 101 -13.16 -8.20 -5.35
CA PRO A 101 -13.86 -7.63 -4.20
C PRO A 101 -15.20 -7.05 -4.64
N PRO A 102 -16.29 -7.34 -3.91
CA PRO A 102 -17.63 -6.92 -4.34
C PRO A 102 -17.84 -5.41 -4.34
N GLU A 103 -17.03 -4.67 -3.57
CA GLU A 103 -17.03 -3.21 -3.49
C GLU A 103 -16.28 -2.53 -4.63
N CYS A 104 -15.48 -3.28 -5.40
CA CYS A 104 -14.65 -2.72 -6.43
C CYS A 104 -15.40 -2.55 -7.74
N THR A 105 -15.07 -1.49 -8.47
CA THR A 105 -15.59 -1.22 -9.81
C THR A 105 -14.59 -1.65 -10.88
N GLY A 106 -15.09 -2.09 -12.01
CA GLY A 106 -14.32 -2.54 -13.15
C GLY A 106 -14.43 -4.04 -13.41
N ASP A 107 -13.97 -4.44 -14.57
CA ASP A 107 -13.93 -5.83 -14.98
C ASP A 107 -12.85 -6.61 -14.25
N VAL A 108 -12.86 -7.91 -14.34
CA VAL A 108 -11.96 -8.83 -13.64
C VAL A 108 -10.50 -8.40 -13.80
N GLY A 109 -9.92 -7.95 -12.71
CA GLY A 109 -8.49 -7.61 -12.61
C GLY A 109 -7.74 -8.64 -11.76
N ARG A 110 -6.42 -8.66 -11.88
CA ARG A 110 -5.56 -9.34 -10.93
C ARG A 110 -5.11 -8.40 -9.83
N TYR A 111 -5.08 -7.10 -10.12
CA TYR A 111 -4.71 -6.06 -9.18
C TYR A 111 -5.88 -5.12 -8.92
N TRP A 112 -5.94 -4.63 -7.69
CA TRP A 112 -6.98 -3.75 -7.21
C TRP A 112 -6.33 -2.54 -6.57
N TYR A 113 -6.71 -1.38 -7.06
CA TYR A 113 -6.24 -0.10 -6.55
C TYR A 113 -7.22 0.46 -5.53
N TYR A 114 -6.69 0.89 -4.40
CA TYR A 114 -7.42 1.57 -3.34
C TYR A 114 -6.76 2.89 -2.99
N HIS A 115 -7.55 3.82 -2.49
CA HIS A 115 -7.12 5.15 -2.12
C HIS A 115 -7.60 5.50 -0.72
N SER A 116 -6.74 6.17 0.06
CA SER A 116 -7.02 6.72 1.39
C SER A 116 -6.65 8.19 1.42
N GLU A 117 -7.45 8.99 2.14
CA GLU A 117 -7.19 10.42 2.40
C GLU A 117 -7.02 10.72 3.91
N ASP A 118 -6.89 9.71 4.74
CA ASP A 118 -6.86 9.82 6.20
C ASP A 118 -5.65 9.10 6.82
N GLY A 119 -4.59 8.96 6.06
CA GLY A 119 -3.35 8.30 6.51
C GLY A 119 -3.47 6.79 6.62
N GLY A 120 -4.33 6.18 5.81
CA GLY A 120 -4.51 4.73 5.79
C GLY A 120 -5.48 4.19 6.85
N LEU A 121 -6.22 5.07 7.54
CA LEU A 121 -7.25 4.63 8.49
C LEU A 121 -8.42 3.97 7.79
N THR A 122 -8.83 4.55 6.66
CA THR A 122 -9.83 3.96 5.78
C THR A 122 -9.38 4.04 4.32
N PHE A 123 -9.67 3.01 3.58
CA PHE A 123 -9.47 2.97 2.14
C PHE A 123 -10.84 3.02 1.46
N SER A 124 -10.99 3.97 0.59
CA SER A 124 -12.17 4.16 -0.23
C SER A 124 -11.79 4.06 -1.70
N GLN A 125 -12.75 3.95 -2.58
CA GLN A 125 -12.53 3.82 -4.01
C GLN A 125 -11.65 2.61 -4.35
N CYS A 126 -12.24 1.63 -4.95
CA CYS A 126 -11.53 0.46 -5.42
C CYS A 126 -11.79 0.27 -6.91
N TYR A 127 -10.71 0.14 -7.66
CA TYR A 127 -10.75 -0.06 -9.10
C TYR A 127 -9.95 -1.28 -9.50
N ALA A 128 -10.48 -2.04 -10.45
CA ALA A 128 -9.71 -3.06 -11.12
C ALA A 128 -8.60 -2.42 -11.96
N VAL A 129 -7.39 -2.89 -11.80
CA VAL A 129 -6.26 -2.57 -12.65
C VAL A 129 -6.06 -3.75 -13.59
N PRO A 130 -6.45 -3.60 -14.88
CA PRO A 130 -6.28 -4.68 -15.85
C PRO A 130 -4.80 -4.88 -16.13
N GLY A 131 -4.36 -6.12 -16.24
CA GLY A 131 -2.98 -6.46 -16.56
C GLY A 131 -2.39 -7.50 -15.64
N GLY A 132 -1.14 -7.82 -15.94
CA GLY A 132 -0.33 -8.77 -15.19
C GLY A 132 0.35 -8.10 -13.98
N TRP A 133 1.64 -8.38 -13.83
CA TRP A 133 2.46 -7.83 -12.75
C TRP A 133 2.42 -6.32 -12.71
N SER A 134 2.09 -5.76 -11.55
CA SER A 134 1.91 -4.33 -11.38
C SER A 134 2.66 -3.81 -10.16
N THR A 135 3.03 -2.53 -10.20
CA THR A 135 3.59 -1.80 -9.07
C THR A 135 3.09 -0.37 -9.09
N ILE A 136 3.15 0.34 -7.96
CA ILE A 136 2.67 1.70 -7.81
C ILE A 136 3.76 2.64 -7.32
N ALA A 137 3.69 3.87 -7.76
CA ALA A 137 4.50 4.97 -7.24
C ALA A 137 3.68 6.25 -7.25
N SER A 138 4.04 7.20 -6.41
CA SER A 138 3.42 8.53 -6.37
C SER A 138 4.46 9.64 -6.33
N GLN A 139 4.06 10.81 -6.77
CA GLN A 139 4.87 12.01 -6.64
C GLN A 139 4.73 12.53 -5.20
N ARG A 140 5.82 12.52 -4.44
CA ARG A 140 5.83 12.90 -3.02
C ARG A 140 5.26 14.30 -2.75
N HIS A 141 5.56 15.27 -3.62
CA HIS A 141 5.14 16.68 -3.50
C HIS A 141 4.23 17.10 -4.65
N GLY A 142 3.29 16.30 -5.04
CA GLY A 142 2.41 16.61 -6.16
C GLY A 142 1.25 15.64 -6.27
N SER A 143 0.48 15.76 -7.34
CA SER A 143 -0.77 15.02 -7.53
C SER A 143 -0.64 13.73 -8.35
N TYR A 144 0.53 13.47 -8.92
CA TYR A 144 0.68 12.34 -9.83
C TYR A 144 0.82 11.02 -9.11
N VAL A 145 0.07 10.03 -9.61
CA VAL A 145 0.15 8.62 -9.24
C VAL A 145 0.41 7.81 -10.50
N TYR A 146 1.29 6.84 -10.42
CA TYR A 146 1.72 6.01 -11.53
C TYR A 146 1.51 4.53 -11.18
N ILE A 147 0.89 3.78 -12.06
CA ILE A 147 0.83 2.33 -11.98
C ILE A 147 1.52 1.77 -13.22
N ALA A 148 2.65 1.09 -13.02
CA ALA A 148 3.31 0.34 -14.07
C ALA A 148 2.81 -1.10 -14.03
N GLN A 149 2.41 -1.63 -15.16
CA GLN A 149 1.83 -2.96 -15.29
C GLN A 149 2.23 -3.65 -16.58
N GLU A 150 2.19 -4.97 -16.59
CA GLU A 150 2.23 -5.74 -17.81
C GLU A 150 0.92 -5.54 -18.58
N ASP A 151 1.03 -5.29 -19.88
CA ASP A 151 -0.17 -5.12 -20.73
C ASP A 151 -0.95 -6.44 -20.84
N ALA A 152 -2.23 -6.40 -20.44
CA ALA A 152 -3.10 -7.56 -20.51
C ALA A 152 -3.56 -7.90 -21.92
N ASP A 153 -3.62 -6.90 -22.79
CA ASP A 153 -4.30 -7.03 -24.07
C ASP A 153 -3.42 -7.64 -25.17
N THR A 154 -2.11 -7.50 -25.04
CA THR A 154 -1.22 -7.85 -26.15
C THR A 154 -0.46 -9.15 -25.96
N ASN A 155 -0.38 -9.68 -24.75
CA ASN A 155 0.47 -10.85 -24.46
C ASN A 155 1.93 -10.68 -24.98
N SER A 156 2.33 -9.42 -25.18
CA SER A 156 3.57 -9.01 -25.85
C SER A 156 4.73 -8.83 -24.88
N GLY A 157 4.47 -8.86 -23.59
CA GLY A 157 5.44 -8.48 -22.57
C GLY A 157 5.72 -6.97 -22.55
N GLU A 158 4.85 -6.16 -23.14
CA GLU A 158 4.93 -4.70 -23.03
C GLU A 158 4.55 -4.23 -21.65
N VAL A 159 5.16 -3.12 -21.23
CA VAL A 159 4.84 -2.44 -19.96
C VAL A 159 4.03 -1.20 -20.29
N VAL A 160 2.89 -1.07 -19.66
CA VAL A 160 2.03 0.11 -19.71
C VAL A 160 2.18 0.88 -18.39
N VAL A 161 2.29 2.20 -18.49
CA VAL A 161 2.25 3.08 -17.32
C VAL A 161 0.96 3.88 -17.36
N ARG A 162 0.11 3.67 -16.37
CA ARG A 162 -1.10 4.45 -16.15
C ARG A 162 -0.80 5.61 -15.23
N ILE A 163 -1.38 6.77 -15.52
CA ILE A 163 -1.10 8.02 -14.80
C ILE A 163 -2.41 8.64 -14.34
N SER A 164 -2.48 9.03 -13.09
CA SER A 164 -3.47 9.97 -12.57
C SER A 164 -2.77 11.27 -12.18
N ASP A 165 -3.38 12.42 -12.45
CA ASP A 165 -2.90 13.75 -12.06
C ASP A 165 -3.78 14.41 -10.98
N ASP A 166 -4.73 13.68 -10.43
CA ASP A 166 -5.72 14.13 -9.45
C ASP A 166 -5.64 13.36 -8.10
N TYR A 167 -4.46 12.98 -7.70
CA TYR A 167 -4.22 12.15 -6.50
C TYR A 167 -4.88 10.78 -6.53
N GLY A 168 -5.14 10.23 -7.70
CA GLY A 168 -5.80 8.94 -7.85
C GLY A 168 -7.29 8.93 -7.48
N ARG A 169 -7.93 10.10 -7.39
CA ARG A 169 -9.33 10.24 -6.94
C ARG A 169 -10.35 9.84 -8.00
N GLY A 170 -9.98 9.98 -9.26
CA GLY A 170 -10.87 9.67 -10.37
C GLY A 170 -10.77 8.23 -10.84
N THR A 171 -11.72 7.83 -11.70
CA THR A 171 -11.63 6.57 -12.46
C THR A 171 -10.55 6.60 -13.55
N GLY A 172 -9.80 7.68 -13.62
CA GLY A 172 -8.94 8.06 -14.72
C GLY A 172 -7.47 7.71 -14.56
N LEU A 173 -7.14 6.52 -14.12
CA LEU A 173 -5.86 5.92 -14.48
C LEU A 173 -5.91 5.55 -15.97
N THR A 174 -5.68 6.53 -16.82
CA THR A 174 -5.67 6.37 -18.28
C THR A 174 -4.31 5.97 -18.82
#